data_dcd4e06f218d3f9bb282af66669ee09a
#
_entry.id   dcd4e06f218d3f9bb282af66669ee09a
#
_cell.length_a   1.000
_cell.length_b   1.000
_cell.length_c   1.000
_cell.angle_alpha   90.00
_cell.angle_beta   90.00
_cell.angle_gamma   90.00
#
_symmetry.space_group_name_H-M   'P 1'
#
loop_
_entity.id
_entity.type
_entity.pdbx_description
1 polymer ?
#
loop_
_entity_poly.entity_id
_entity_poly.type
_entity_poly.pdbx_seq_one_letter_code
_entity_poly.pdbx_strand_id
1 'polypeptide(L)'
;MKLRYTLIGVLCFSINIVLQAQQQALEGKIAGFLKGKKATVGVAVLTDKDETILHNNEMHYPLLSVFKFHVALAVLDKMNREEIPLKHIVHVKASQLQPNTYSPLRQKHSGQDLDISLGELLQYSISLSDNNACDILIEYAGGIGHIHQYIRKLGINDFNLSETEDSMHRNPQKAYANWSTPSEMVRLLKMADEKDLFAPVYRDFLWKTMTETATGSNKLKGLLPSNTVVGHKTGSSDRNLKGVKMADNDAGVVIMPGGKKYYIAVFVTDSSETDEENAAIIAHISRMVYDEVK
;
A
#
# COMPACT_ATOMS: atom_id res chain seq x y z
N MET A 1 25.26 27.39 35.10
CA MET A 1 25.05 26.14 34.29
C MET A 1 23.70 25.49 34.54
N LYS A 2 23.09 25.49 35.71
CA LYS A 2 21.77 24.86 36.01
C LYS A 2 20.55 25.50 35.30
N LEU A 3 20.54 26.80 35.02
CA LEU A 3 19.38 27.49 34.41
C LEU A 3 19.14 27.15 32.93
N ARG A 4 20.19 26.78 32.17
CA ARG A 4 20.04 26.39 30.73
C ARG A 4 19.36 25.03 30.54
N TYR A 5 19.57 24.08 31.45
CA TYR A 5 18.93 22.75 31.35
C TYR A 5 17.45 22.77 31.68
N THR A 6 17.00 23.66 32.55
CA THR A 6 15.57 23.82 32.91
C THR A 6 14.76 24.41 31.74
N LEU A 7 15.33 25.38 31.01
CA LEU A 7 14.64 25.98 29.86
C LEU A 7 14.46 25.02 28.68
N ILE A 8 15.47 24.18 28.41
CA ILE A 8 15.41 23.18 27.34
C ILE A 8 14.37 22.09 27.68
N GLY A 9 14.31 21.64 28.93
CA GLY A 9 13.30 20.66 29.36
C GLY A 9 11.86 21.15 29.26
N VAL A 10 11.59 22.40 29.60
CA VAL A 10 10.25 23.02 29.49
C VAL A 10 9.87 23.22 28.03
N LEU A 11 10.78 23.59 27.16
CA LEU A 11 10.52 23.74 25.72
C LEU A 11 10.20 22.42 25.04
N CYS A 12 10.98 21.36 25.32
CA CYS A 12 10.70 20.02 24.79
C CYS A 12 9.35 19.46 25.28
N PHE A 13 8.99 19.71 26.53
CA PHE A 13 7.71 19.26 27.10
C PHE A 13 6.51 19.98 26.46
N SER A 14 6.62 21.29 26.21
CA SER A 14 5.56 22.08 25.54
C SER A 14 5.37 21.66 24.08
N ILE A 15 6.42 21.34 23.35
CA ILE A 15 6.33 20.87 21.95
C ILE A 15 5.62 19.52 21.87
N ASN A 16 5.91 18.57 22.78
CA ASN A 16 5.23 17.28 22.81
C ASN A 16 3.73 17.41 23.11
N ILE A 17 3.32 18.32 24.00
CA ILE A 17 1.90 18.55 24.30
C ILE A 17 1.16 19.11 23.09
N VAL A 18 1.74 20.04 22.35
CA VAL A 18 1.13 20.63 21.16
C VAL A 18 0.99 19.57 20.04
N LEU A 19 2.00 18.76 19.81
CA LEU A 19 1.96 17.65 18.84
C LEU A 19 0.87 16.62 19.18
N GLN A 20 0.77 16.21 20.43
CA GLN A 20 -0.28 15.28 20.86
C GLN A 20 -1.69 15.88 20.67
N ALA A 21 -1.85 17.17 20.95
CA ALA A 21 -3.14 17.86 20.75
C ALA A 21 -3.53 17.93 19.27
N GLN A 22 -2.58 18.16 18.36
CA GLN A 22 -2.82 18.15 16.91
C GLN A 22 -3.18 16.75 16.40
N GLN A 23 -2.48 15.71 16.84
CA GLN A 23 -2.80 14.32 16.49
C GLN A 23 -4.21 13.94 16.92
N GLN A 24 -4.58 14.22 18.18
CA GLN A 24 -5.93 13.97 18.70
C GLN A 24 -7.01 14.76 17.94
N ALA A 25 -6.70 15.99 17.54
CA ALA A 25 -7.62 16.82 16.76
C ALA A 25 -7.89 16.21 15.37
N LEU A 26 -6.86 15.69 14.68
CA LEU A 26 -7.02 15.06 13.38
C LEU A 26 -7.73 13.70 13.50
N GLU A 27 -7.41 12.89 14.49
CA GLU A 27 -8.14 11.65 14.80
C GLU A 27 -9.63 11.94 15.05
N GLY A 28 -9.95 12.98 15.81
CA GLY A 28 -11.31 13.43 16.04
C GLY A 28 -12.02 13.90 14.77
N LYS A 29 -11.33 14.62 13.87
CA LYS A 29 -11.87 15.02 12.55
C LYS A 29 -12.18 13.79 11.68
N ILE A 30 -11.27 12.81 11.61
CA ILE A 30 -11.46 11.56 10.86
C ILE A 30 -12.64 10.78 11.44
N ALA A 31 -12.70 10.58 12.75
CA ALA A 31 -13.80 9.88 13.42
C ALA A 31 -15.15 10.58 13.18
N GLY A 32 -15.17 11.91 13.25
CA GLY A 32 -16.37 12.71 12.97
C GLY A 32 -16.84 12.58 11.52
N PHE A 33 -15.94 12.58 10.55
CA PHE A 33 -16.25 12.39 9.13
C PHE A 33 -16.79 10.99 8.84
N LEU A 34 -16.27 9.97 9.52
CA LEU A 34 -16.68 8.57 9.35
C LEU A 34 -18.00 8.23 10.05
N LYS A 35 -18.50 9.12 10.91
CA LYS A 35 -19.75 8.87 11.63
C LYS A 35 -20.93 8.72 10.65
N GLY A 36 -21.60 7.56 10.73
CA GLY A 36 -22.75 7.22 9.87
C GLY A 36 -22.38 6.57 8.53
N LYS A 37 -21.12 6.45 8.19
CA LYS A 37 -20.69 5.65 7.04
C LYS A 37 -20.92 4.16 7.31
N LYS A 38 -21.38 3.45 6.28
CA LYS A 38 -21.66 2.00 6.33
C LYS A 38 -20.44 1.20 5.89
N ALA A 39 -19.32 1.48 6.51
CA ALA A 39 -18.03 0.85 6.24
C ALA A 39 -17.19 0.86 7.52
N THR A 40 -16.30 -0.12 7.66
CA THR A 40 -15.25 -0.11 8.66
C THR A 40 -13.99 0.48 8.02
N VAL A 41 -13.43 1.52 8.62
CA VAL A 41 -12.28 2.23 8.06
C VAL A 41 -11.13 2.25 9.05
N GLY A 42 -9.96 1.80 8.59
CA GLY A 42 -8.70 1.89 9.31
C GLY A 42 -7.75 2.89 8.64
N VAL A 43 -7.10 3.72 9.44
CA VAL A 43 -6.17 4.72 8.95
C VAL A 43 -4.89 4.69 9.77
N ALA A 44 -3.77 4.75 9.08
CA ALA A 44 -2.50 5.11 9.68
C ALA A 44 -1.76 6.12 8.82
N VAL A 45 -1.12 7.06 9.49
CA VAL A 45 -0.18 8.01 8.89
C VAL A 45 1.13 7.95 9.68
N LEU A 46 2.24 7.96 8.98
CA LEU A 46 3.57 8.03 9.56
C LEU A 46 4.34 9.15 8.85
N THR A 47 4.76 10.18 9.58
CA THR A 47 5.52 11.29 9.01
C THR A 47 7.02 10.94 8.88
N ASP A 48 7.76 11.78 8.17
CA ASP A 48 9.23 11.74 8.10
C ASP A 48 9.91 11.95 9.46
N LYS A 49 9.16 12.50 10.45
CA LYS A 49 9.62 12.70 11.84
C LYS A 49 9.18 11.60 12.81
N ASP A 50 8.70 10.47 12.31
CA ASP A 50 8.16 9.36 13.11
C ASP A 50 6.89 9.70 13.93
N GLU A 51 6.20 10.78 13.59
CA GLU A 51 4.90 11.09 14.18
C GLU A 51 3.83 10.17 13.58
N THR A 52 2.98 9.60 14.42
CA THR A 52 1.98 8.60 14.01
C THR A 52 0.58 9.08 14.31
N ILE A 53 -0.33 8.98 13.35
CA ILE A 53 -1.77 9.24 13.51
C ILE A 53 -2.50 7.95 13.17
N LEU A 54 -3.36 7.48 14.07
CA LEU A 54 -4.03 6.20 13.95
C LEU A 54 -5.54 6.36 14.13
N HIS A 55 -6.31 5.63 13.34
CA HIS A 55 -7.74 5.46 13.54
C HIS A 55 -8.12 4.01 13.27
N ASN A 56 -8.77 3.35 14.23
CA ASN A 56 -9.23 1.97 14.14
C ASN A 56 -8.13 1.00 13.66
N ASN A 57 -6.92 1.14 14.21
CA ASN A 57 -5.72 0.44 13.76
C ASN A 57 -5.61 -1.01 14.23
N GLU A 58 -6.35 -1.41 15.27
CA GLU A 58 -6.23 -2.72 15.92
C GLU A 58 -6.90 -3.87 15.12
N MET A 59 -7.56 -3.54 14.01
CA MET A 59 -8.23 -4.53 13.18
C MET A 59 -7.31 -5.05 12.07
N HIS A 60 -7.55 -6.28 11.64
CA HIS A 60 -6.91 -6.90 10.49
C HIS A 60 -7.72 -6.57 9.23
N TYR A 61 -7.15 -5.79 8.33
CA TYR A 61 -7.78 -5.37 7.09
C TYR A 61 -7.33 -6.24 5.92
N PRO A 62 -8.25 -6.85 5.14
CA PRO A 62 -7.87 -7.61 3.96
C PRO A 62 -7.22 -6.67 2.94
N LEU A 63 -5.98 -6.98 2.54
CA LEU A 63 -5.15 -6.10 1.71
C LEU A 63 -5.65 -6.00 0.27
N LEU A 64 -6.26 -7.10 -0.26
CA LEU A 64 -6.49 -7.23 -1.69
C LEU A 64 -5.18 -6.85 -2.44
N SER A 65 -5.27 -6.28 -3.61
CA SER A 65 -4.06 -5.98 -4.41
C SER A 65 -3.03 -5.04 -3.75
N VAL A 66 -3.27 -4.48 -2.56
CA VAL A 66 -2.22 -3.77 -1.81
C VAL A 66 -1.06 -4.72 -1.47
N PHE A 67 -1.32 -6.02 -1.28
CA PHE A 67 -0.26 -7.01 -1.00
C PHE A 67 0.77 -7.16 -2.13
N LYS A 68 0.46 -6.71 -3.36
CA LYS A 68 1.39 -6.71 -4.49
C LYS A 68 2.63 -5.83 -4.23
N PHE A 69 2.52 -4.84 -3.34
CA PHE A 69 3.69 -4.10 -2.86
C PHE A 69 4.66 -4.99 -2.08
N HIS A 70 4.15 -5.86 -1.21
CA HIS A 70 4.96 -6.84 -0.47
C HIS A 70 5.65 -7.82 -1.44
N VAL A 71 4.91 -8.29 -2.47
CA VAL A 71 5.46 -9.15 -3.53
C VAL A 71 6.61 -8.45 -4.26
N ALA A 72 6.40 -7.19 -4.66
CA ALA A 72 7.43 -6.42 -5.36
C ALA A 72 8.71 -6.26 -4.53
N LEU A 73 8.58 -5.97 -3.22
CA LEU A 73 9.74 -5.86 -2.33
C LEU A 73 10.55 -7.17 -2.28
N ALA A 74 9.89 -8.31 -2.14
CA ALA A 74 10.56 -9.60 -2.07
C ALA A 74 11.22 -9.99 -3.41
N VAL A 75 10.57 -9.67 -4.54
CA VAL A 75 11.13 -9.88 -5.88
C VAL A 75 12.36 -9.02 -6.10
N LEU A 76 12.29 -7.72 -5.77
CA LEU A 76 13.42 -6.79 -5.94
C LEU A 76 14.59 -7.14 -5.01
N ASP A 77 14.34 -7.61 -3.79
CA ASP A 77 15.37 -8.12 -2.90
C ASP A 77 16.07 -9.34 -3.49
N LYS A 78 15.31 -10.30 -4.02
CA LYS A 78 15.89 -11.47 -4.70
C LYS A 78 16.72 -11.05 -5.91
N MET A 79 16.19 -10.19 -6.76
CA MET A 79 16.92 -9.66 -7.92
C MET A 79 18.22 -8.95 -7.51
N ASN A 80 18.17 -8.16 -6.44
CA ASN A 80 19.34 -7.46 -5.92
C ASN A 80 20.41 -8.43 -5.39
N ARG A 81 20.02 -9.44 -4.61
CA ARG A 81 20.97 -10.43 -4.06
C ARG A 81 21.60 -11.31 -5.13
N GLU A 82 20.87 -11.59 -6.20
CA GLU A 82 21.30 -12.46 -7.30
C GLU A 82 21.84 -11.64 -8.49
N GLU A 83 21.94 -10.31 -8.36
CA GLU A 83 22.41 -9.36 -9.40
C GLU A 83 21.62 -9.45 -10.73
N ILE A 84 20.33 -9.81 -10.65
CA ILE A 84 19.46 -10.01 -11.82
C ILE A 84 18.92 -8.67 -12.30
N PRO A 85 19.22 -8.22 -13.54
CA PRO A 85 18.76 -6.92 -14.03
C PRO A 85 17.25 -6.88 -14.27
N LEU A 86 16.64 -5.68 -14.18
CA LEU A 86 15.21 -5.46 -14.47
C LEU A 86 14.79 -5.95 -15.86
N LYS A 87 15.70 -5.93 -16.82
CA LYS A 87 15.48 -6.41 -18.21
C LYS A 87 15.63 -7.95 -18.38
N HIS A 88 15.88 -8.69 -17.29
CA HIS A 88 15.96 -10.15 -17.35
C HIS A 88 14.65 -10.73 -17.87
N ILE A 89 14.73 -11.51 -18.94
CA ILE A 89 13.57 -12.10 -19.60
C ILE A 89 13.20 -13.41 -18.92
N VAL A 90 11.91 -13.59 -18.67
CA VAL A 90 11.30 -14.84 -18.25
C VAL A 90 10.31 -15.31 -19.31
N HIS A 91 10.28 -16.60 -19.56
CA HIS A 91 9.32 -17.23 -20.46
C HIS A 91 8.05 -17.57 -19.68
N VAL A 92 6.94 -16.97 -20.08
CA VAL A 92 5.61 -17.19 -19.49
C VAL A 92 4.77 -18.01 -20.46
N LYS A 93 4.34 -19.18 -20.01
CA LYS A 93 3.45 -20.05 -20.81
C LYS A 93 2.02 -19.53 -20.76
N ALA A 94 1.29 -19.69 -21.83
CA ALA A 94 -0.16 -19.38 -21.91
C ALA A 94 -0.96 -20.01 -20.76
N SER A 95 -0.58 -21.22 -20.32
CA SER A 95 -1.21 -21.93 -19.21
C SER A 95 -1.05 -21.27 -17.84
N GLN A 96 -0.07 -20.39 -17.67
CA GLN A 96 0.13 -19.59 -16.43
C GLN A 96 -0.75 -18.33 -16.40
N LEU A 97 -1.36 -17.97 -17.54
CA LEU A 97 -2.22 -16.81 -17.67
C LEU A 97 -3.69 -17.21 -17.44
N GLN A 98 -4.15 -17.14 -16.20
CA GLN A 98 -5.53 -17.48 -15.84
C GLN A 98 -6.54 -16.63 -16.59
N PRO A 99 -7.58 -17.24 -17.21
CA PRO A 99 -8.48 -16.52 -18.12
C PRO A 99 -9.52 -15.63 -17.42
N ASN A 100 -9.95 -16.01 -16.24
CA ASN A 100 -11.10 -15.42 -15.54
C ASN A 100 -10.70 -14.46 -14.41
N THR A 101 -9.55 -13.82 -14.52
CA THR A 101 -9.08 -12.83 -13.55
C THR A 101 -8.73 -11.51 -14.23
N TYR A 102 -8.66 -10.43 -13.46
CA TYR A 102 -8.25 -9.14 -13.99
C TYR A 102 -6.77 -9.17 -14.41
N SER A 103 -6.51 -9.10 -15.70
CA SER A 103 -5.15 -9.17 -16.25
C SER A 103 -5.01 -8.43 -17.58
N PRO A 104 -4.62 -7.15 -17.55
CA PRO A 104 -4.19 -6.41 -18.74
C PRO A 104 -3.07 -7.11 -19.53
N LEU A 105 -2.15 -7.78 -18.83
CA LEU A 105 -1.09 -8.59 -19.45
C LEU A 105 -1.68 -9.66 -20.37
N ARG A 106 -2.59 -10.48 -19.84
CA ARG A 106 -3.25 -11.53 -20.61
C ARG A 106 -4.06 -10.99 -21.77
N GLN A 107 -4.78 -9.87 -21.56
CA GLN A 107 -5.56 -9.20 -22.60
C GLN A 107 -4.70 -8.76 -23.77
N LYS A 108 -3.54 -8.12 -23.47
CA LYS A 108 -2.60 -7.64 -24.48
C LYS A 108 -1.96 -8.77 -25.30
N HIS A 109 -1.65 -9.90 -24.67
CA HIS A 109 -0.94 -11.02 -25.32
C HIS A 109 -1.87 -12.17 -25.72
N SER A 110 -3.21 -11.98 -25.67
CA SER A 110 -4.22 -12.95 -26.13
C SER A 110 -4.06 -14.38 -25.57
N GLY A 111 -3.46 -14.48 -24.36
CA GLY A 111 -3.23 -15.77 -23.71
C GLY A 111 -2.25 -16.70 -24.43
N GLN A 112 -1.32 -16.15 -25.19
CA GLN A 112 -0.23 -16.89 -25.83
C GLN A 112 1.00 -16.95 -24.92
N ASP A 113 1.91 -17.88 -25.20
CA ASP A 113 3.25 -17.89 -24.62
C ASP A 113 3.95 -16.57 -24.95
N LEU A 114 4.67 -16.00 -23.99
CA LEU A 114 5.39 -14.75 -24.19
C LEU A 114 6.70 -14.70 -23.40
N ASP A 115 7.66 -13.99 -23.95
CA ASP A 115 8.87 -13.59 -23.27
C ASP A 115 8.70 -12.15 -22.75
N ILE A 116 8.90 -11.97 -21.45
CA ILE A 116 8.65 -10.68 -20.78
C ILE A 116 9.72 -10.44 -19.72
N SER A 117 10.12 -9.18 -19.53
CA SER A 117 11.09 -8.86 -18.50
C SER A 117 10.46 -8.82 -17.10
N LEU A 118 11.28 -9.11 -16.08
CA LEU A 118 10.85 -8.97 -14.67
C LEU A 118 10.41 -7.55 -14.34
N GLY A 119 11.06 -6.54 -14.93
CA GLY A 119 10.64 -5.14 -14.78
C GLY A 119 9.25 -4.90 -15.34
N GLU A 120 8.91 -5.43 -16.52
CA GLU A 120 7.56 -5.30 -17.08
C GLU A 120 6.51 -6.04 -16.25
N LEU A 121 6.82 -7.25 -15.75
CA LEU A 121 5.91 -7.97 -14.84
C LEU A 121 5.65 -7.16 -13.55
N LEU A 122 6.68 -6.55 -12.97
CA LEU A 122 6.53 -5.65 -11.82
C LEU A 122 5.67 -4.43 -12.17
N GLN A 123 5.83 -3.82 -13.35
CA GLN A 123 4.98 -2.72 -13.80
C GLN A 123 3.52 -3.16 -13.96
N TYR A 124 3.26 -4.29 -14.61
CA TYR A 124 1.91 -4.84 -14.72
C TYR A 124 1.29 -5.09 -13.34
N SER A 125 2.03 -5.70 -12.42
CA SER A 125 1.55 -6.03 -11.08
C SER A 125 1.26 -4.78 -10.24
N ILE A 126 2.17 -3.80 -10.21
CA ILE A 126 2.06 -2.63 -9.34
C ILE A 126 1.21 -1.53 -9.99
N SER A 127 1.57 -1.07 -11.20
CA SER A 127 0.92 0.09 -11.81
C SER A 127 -0.47 -0.24 -12.36
N LEU A 128 -0.65 -1.43 -12.95
CA LEU A 128 -1.91 -1.87 -13.55
C LEU A 128 -2.68 -2.87 -12.68
N SER A 129 -2.11 -3.26 -11.54
CA SER A 129 -2.74 -4.24 -10.61
C SER A 129 -3.04 -5.60 -11.23
N ASP A 130 -2.26 -6.06 -12.20
CA ASP A 130 -2.42 -7.32 -12.93
C ASP A 130 -2.26 -8.53 -12.01
N ASN A 131 -3.26 -9.44 -12.02
CA ASN A 131 -3.26 -10.61 -11.15
C ASN A 131 -2.35 -11.72 -11.65
N ASN A 132 -2.31 -11.98 -12.96
CA ASN A 132 -1.42 -12.98 -13.53
C ASN A 132 0.05 -12.60 -13.37
N ALA A 133 0.39 -11.33 -13.63
CA ALA A 133 1.75 -10.83 -13.39
C ALA A 133 2.15 -10.97 -11.91
N CYS A 134 1.21 -10.74 -10.97
CA CYS A 134 1.45 -10.94 -9.55
C CYS A 134 1.77 -12.40 -9.22
N ASP A 135 0.98 -13.35 -9.70
CA ASP A 135 1.17 -14.76 -9.39
C ASP A 135 2.48 -15.33 -10.01
N ILE A 136 2.84 -14.88 -11.21
CA ILE A 136 4.15 -15.19 -11.82
C ILE A 136 5.30 -14.65 -10.94
N LEU A 137 5.17 -13.44 -10.42
CA LEU A 137 6.17 -12.84 -9.52
C LEU A 137 6.22 -13.55 -8.16
N ILE A 138 5.09 -14.04 -7.64
CA ILE A 138 5.04 -14.85 -6.41
C ILE A 138 5.81 -16.17 -6.64
N GLU A 139 5.58 -16.84 -7.77
CA GLU A 139 6.32 -18.05 -8.15
C GLU A 139 7.82 -17.77 -8.28
N TYR A 140 8.19 -16.69 -8.97
CA TYR A 140 9.59 -16.27 -9.13
C TYR A 140 10.26 -15.98 -7.77
N ALA A 141 9.55 -15.41 -6.81
CA ALA A 141 10.04 -15.12 -5.46
C ALA A 141 10.19 -16.39 -4.58
N GLY A 142 9.73 -17.56 -5.07
CA GLY A 142 9.74 -18.82 -4.32
C GLY A 142 8.47 -19.13 -3.55
N GLY A 143 7.36 -18.45 -3.89
CA GLY A 143 6.02 -18.65 -3.32
C GLY A 143 5.67 -17.64 -2.23
N ILE A 144 4.37 -17.57 -1.93
CA ILE A 144 3.81 -16.58 -0.97
C ILE A 144 4.42 -16.72 0.43
N GLY A 145 4.77 -17.93 0.85
CA GLY A 145 5.40 -18.18 2.15
C GLY A 145 6.79 -17.57 2.26
N HIS A 146 7.58 -17.55 1.16
CA HIS A 146 8.89 -16.87 1.14
C HIS A 146 8.71 -15.35 1.25
N ILE A 147 7.72 -14.79 0.56
CA ILE A 147 7.38 -13.36 0.64
C ILE A 147 6.99 -13.00 2.08
N HIS A 148 6.09 -13.77 2.69
CA HIS A 148 5.71 -13.59 4.09
C HIS A 148 6.94 -13.58 5.01
N GLN A 149 7.83 -14.57 4.89
CA GLN A 149 9.05 -14.65 5.70
C GLN A 149 10.00 -13.48 5.47
N TYR A 150 10.14 -13.02 4.22
CA TYR A 150 10.95 -11.85 3.89
C TYR A 150 10.42 -10.60 4.60
N ILE A 151 9.15 -10.32 4.51
CA ILE A 151 8.52 -9.16 5.17
C ILE A 151 8.64 -9.26 6.70
N ARG A 152 8.49 -10.47 7.27
CA ARG A 152 8.75 -10.73 8.70
C ARG A 152 10.18 -10.38 9.10
N LYS A 153 11.17 -10.73 8.29
CA LYS A 153 12.59 -10.40 8.55
C LYS A 153 12.87 -8.90 8.52
N LEU A 154 12.07 -8.11 7.81
CA LEU A 154 12.12 -6.66 7.85
C LEU A 154 11.60 -6.07 9.17
N GLY A 155 11.00 -6.88 10.05
CA GLY A 155 10.46 -6.46 11.34
C GLY A 155 9.00 -6.04 11.30
N ILE A 156 8.28 -6.31 10.19
CA ILE A 156 6.83 -6.18 10.08
C ILE A 156 6.20 -7.43 10.70
N ASN A 157 5.32 -7.28 11.67
CA ASN A 157 4.87 -8.39 12.50
C ASN A 157 3.36 -8.61 12.53
N ASP A 158 2.57 -7.55 12.44
CA ASP A 158 1.11 -7.63 12.50
C ASP A 158 0.50 -7.57 11.09
N PHE A 159 0.77 -8.63 10.33
CA PHE A 159 0.28 -8.88 8.99
C PHE A 159 0.26 -10.39 8.71
N ASN A 160 -0.45 -10.80 7.68
CA ASN A 160 -0.37 -12.15 7.13
C ASN A 160 -0.47 -12.16 5.60
N LEU A 161 0.34 -13.00 4.96
CA LEU A 161 0.26 -13.33 3.54
C LEU A 161 0.32 -14.85 3.39
N SER A 162 -0.74 -15.45 2.88
CA SER A 162 -0.84 -16.90 2.70
C SER A 162 -1.49 -17.30 1.38
N GLU A 163 -2.10 -16.37 0.66
CA GLU A 163 -2.88 -16.64 -0.54
C GLU A 163 -2.32 -15.92 -1.77
N THR A 164 -2.41 -16.58 -2.93
CA THR A 164 -2.10 -16.02 -4.25
C THR A 164 -3.35 -15.39 -4.87
N GLU A 165 -3.20 -14.62 -5.97
CA GLU A 165 -4.36 -14.06 -6.69
C GLU A 165 -5.27 -15.17 -7.23
N ASP A 166 -4.71 -16.25 -7.79
CA ASP A 166 -5.47 -17.40 -8.25
C ASP A 166 -6.25 -18.11 -7.14
N SER A 167 -5.63 -18.27 -5.96
CA SER A 167 -6.33 -18.89 -4.82
C SER A 167 -7.48 -18.04 -4.29
N MET A 168 -7.31 -16.71 -4.25
CA MET A 168 -8.36 -15.76 -3.87
C MET A 168 -9.46 -15.66 -4.94
N HIS A 169 -9.11 -15.75 -6.22
CA HIS A 169 -10.07 -15.78 -7.31
C HIS A 169 -10.97 -17.02 -7.25
N ARG A 170 -10.38 -18.20 -7.02
CA ARG A 170 -11.15 -19.46 -6.86
C ARG A 170 -12.03 -19.49 -5.60
N ASN A 171 -11.64 -18.82 -4.56
CA ASN A 171 -12.41 -18.69 -3.33
C ASN A 171 -12.22 -17.28 -2.72
N PRO A 172 -13.14 -16.33 -3.00
CA PRO A 172 -13.02 -14.96 -2.54
C PRO A 172 -12.87 -14.78 -1.01
N GLN A 173 -13.38 -15.71 -0.20
CA GLN A 173 -13.22 -15.65 1.26
C GLN A 173 -11.75 -15.77 1.71
N LYS A 174 -10.90 -16.38 0.90
CA LYS A 174 -9.46 -16.46 1.16
C LYS A 174 -8.76 -15.10 1.15
N ALA A 175 -9.36 -14.10 0.53
CA ALA A 175 -8.79 -12.74 0.52
C ALA A 175 -8.67 -12.13 1.93
N TYR A 176 -9.49 -12.57 2.89
CA TYR A 176 -9.34 -12.17 4.29
C TYR A 176 -8.07 -12.73 4.96
N ALA A 177 -7.45 -13.76 4.39
CA ALA A 177 -6.21 -14.31 4.93
C ALA A 177 -4.96 -13.50 4.56
N ASN A 178 -5.03 -12.63 3.54
CA ASN A 178 -3.98 -11.65 3.25
C ASN A 178 -4.36 -10.31 3.88
N TRP A 179 -3.84 -10.01 5.05
CA TRP A 179 -4.21 -8.83 5.83
C TRP A 179 -3.01 -8.10 6.43
N SER A 180 -3.23 -6.87 6.81
CA SER A 180 -2.30 -6.05 7.60
C SER A 180 -3.09 -5.10 8.50
N THR A 181 -2.44 -4.59 9.56
CA THR A 181 -2.87 -3.35 10.19
C THR A 181 -2.42 -2.14 9.36
N PRO A 182 -3.16 -1.02 9.42
CA PRO A 182 -2.73 0.20 8.72
C PRO A 182 -1.33 0.68 9.14
N SER A 183 -0.99 0.57 10.43
CA SER A 183 0.33 0.98 10.95
C SER A 183 1.49 0.14 10.42
N GLU A 184 1.32 -1.18 10.28
CA GLU A 184 2.36 -2.03 9.70
C GLU A 184 2.56 -1.72 8.20
N MET A 185 1.48 -1.38 7.50
CA MET A 185 1.58 -0.97 6.10
C MET A 185 2.39 0.32 5.93
N VAL A 186 2.13 1.37 6.72
CA VAL A 186 2.91 2.62 6.62
C VAL A 186 4.35 2.45 7.09
N ARG A 187 4.60 1.59 8.09
CA ARG A 187 5.97 1.22 8.49
C ARG A 187 6.73 0.53 7.37
N LEU A 188 6.07 -0.39 6.65
CA LEU A 188 6.68 -1.07 5.49
C LEU A 188 6.98 -0.08 4.36
N LEU A 189 6.06 0.84 4.05
CA LEU A 189 6.26 1.90 3.06
C LEU A 189 7.45 2.79 3.42
N LYS A 190 7.52 3.29 4.67
CA LYS A 190 8.63 4.11 5.15
C LYS A 190 9.96 3.35 5.08
N MET A 191 9.96 2.10 5.48
CA MET A 191 11.16 1.26 5.45
C MET A 191 11.66 1.07 4.01
N ALA A 192 10.76 0.82 3.05
CA ALA A 192 11.11 0.65 1.64
C ALA A 192 11.64 1.94 0.99
N ASP A 193 11.22 3.10 1.49
CA ASP A 193 11.64 4.40 0.99
C ASP A 193 12.96 4.90 1.62
N GLU A 194 13.13 4.70 2.93
CA GLU A 194 14.22 5.32 3.69
C GLU A 194 15.42 4.38 3.95
N LYS A 195 15.21 3.05 3.91
CA LYS A 195 16.30 2.09 4.11
C LYS A 195 16.86 1.60 2.78
N ASP A 196 18.14 1.34 2.76
CA ASP A 196 18.80 0.72 1.61
C ASP A 196 18.52 -0.79 1.58
N LEU A 197 17.25 -1.17 1.31
CA LEU A 197 16.85 -2.57 1.20
C LEU A 197 17.49 -3.24 -0.01
N PHE A 198 17.71 -2.49 -1.08
CA PHE A 198 18.34 -2.93 -2.33
C PHE A 198 18.97 -1.74 -3.08
N ALA A 199 19.78 -2.05 -4.08
CA ALA A 199 20.51 -1.05 -4.87
C ALA A 199 19.59 0.05 -5.44
N PRO A 200 20.09 1.28 -5.64
CA PRO A 200 19.29 2.41 -6.11
C PRO A 200 18.48 2.14 -7.37
N VAL A 201 19.01 1.36 -8.33
CA VAL A 201 18.32 1.03 -9.58
C VAL A 201 16.97 0.33 -9.35
N TYR A 202 16.87 -0.53 -8.33
CA TYR A 202 15.63 -1.23 -7.99
C TYR A 202 14.69 -0.34 -7.17
N ARG A 203 15.24 0.46 -6.24
CA ARG A 203 14.47 1.42 -5.45
C ARG A 203 13.83 2.48 -6.34
N ASP A 204 14.60 3.08 -7.23
CA ASP A 204 14.13 4.13 -8.12
C ASP A 204 13.08 3.58 -9.11
N PHE A 205 13.27 2.34 -9.58
CA PHE A 205 12.29 1.64 -10.39
C PHE A 205 10.97 1.40 -9.62
N LEU A 206 11.03 0.93 -8.37
CA LEU A 206 9.85 0.70 -7.54
C LEU A 206 9.04 1.99 -7.37
N TRP A 207 9.71 3.06 -6.94
CA TRP A 207 9.02 4.33 -6.69
C TRP A 207 8.50 4.98 -7.97
N LYS A 208 9.23 4.90 -9.05
CA LYS A 208 8.72 5.31 -10.36
C LYS A 208 7.44 4.56 -10.71
N THR A 209 7.45 3.23 -10.60
CA THR A 209 6.28 2.38 -10.90
C THR A 209 5.08 2.70 -9.99
N MET A 210 5.33 2.98 -8.70
CA MET A 210 4.31 3.39 -7.73
C MET A 210 3.71 4.78 -8.06
N THR A 211 4.53 5.74 -8.51
CA THR A 211 4.04 7.08 -8.88
C THR A 211 3.30 7.08 -10.21
N GLU A 212 3.60 6.14 -11.11
CA GLU A 212 2.94 5.92 -12.40
C GLU A 212 1.71 5.00 -12.28
N THR A 213 1.25 4.68 -11.06
CA THR A 213 0.06 3.84 -10.85
C THR A 213 -1.15 4.40 -11.57
N ALA A 214 -1.78 3.57 -12.42
CA ALA A 214 -2.92 3.94 -13.25
C ALA A 214 -4.27 3.76 -12.54
N THR A 215 -4.28 3.06 -11.38
CA THR A 215 -5.51 2.78 -10.63
C THR A 215 -5.70 3.79 -9.49
N GLY A 216 -6.97 4.09 -9.12
CA GLY A 216 -7.31 4.87 -7.93
C GLY A 216 -6.95 6.35 -8.00
N SER A 217 -7.02 6.97 -9.18
CA SER A 217 -6.84 8.42 -9.35
C SER A 217 -7.80 9.26 -8.49
N ASN A 218 -8.93 8.69 -8.09
CA ASN A 218 -9.97 9.28 -7.25
C ASN A 218 -9.85 8.90 -5.75
N LYS A 219 -8.81 8.15 -5.36
CA LYS A 219 -8.55 7.74 -3.97
C LYS A 219 -7.53 8.69 -3.30
N LEU A 220 -6.38 8.22 -2.81
CA LEU A 220 -5.40 9.09 -2.13
C LEU A 220 -5.06 10.37 -2.90
N LYS A 221 -4.98 10.29 -4.24
CA LYS A 221 -4.71 11.44 -5.12
C LYS A 221 -5.90 12.39 -5.28
N GLY A 222 -7.13 11.92 -5.11
CA GLY A 222 -8.35 12.51 -5.65
C GLY A 222 -8.63 13.95 -5.24
N LEU A 223 -8.23 14.37 -4.03
CA LEU A 223 -8.44 15.72 -3.50
C LEU A 223 -7.14 16.45 -3.13
N LEU A 224 -5.98 15.87 -3.46
CA LEU A 224 -4.70 16.51 -3.24
C LEU A 224 -4.40 17.56 -4.30
N PRO A 225 -3.60 18.60 -4.00
CA PRO A 225 -3.13 19.56 -5.00
C PRO A 225 -2.40 18.87 -6.15
N SER A 226 -2.57 19.37 -7.38
CA SER A 226 -2.03 18.75 -8.60
C SER A 226 -0.50 18.63 -8.65
N ASN A 227 0.20 19.43 -7.86
CA ASN A 227 1.66 19.41 -7.73
C ASN A 227 2.17 18.49 -6.60
N THR A 228 1.28 17.66 -6.02
CA THR A 228 1.63 16.63 -5.03
C THR A 228 1.97 15.34 -5.74
N VAL A 229 3.12 14.75 -5.42
CA VAL A 229 3.51 13.44 -5.95
C VAL A 229 3.01 12.34 -5.00
N VAL A 230 2.33 11.34 -5.56
CA VAL A 230 1.81 10.21 -4.78
C VAL A 230 2.25 8.91 -5.43
N GLY A 231 3.08 8.14 -4.73
CA GLY A 231 3.40 6.76 -5.10
C GLY A 231 2.54 5.81 -4.28
N HIS A 232 1.64 5.06 -4.93
CA HIS A 232 0.65 4.29 -4.17
C HIS A 232 0.27 2.95 -4.80
N LYS A 233 -0.35 2.08 -3.99
CA LYS A 233 -0.95 0.82 -4.46
C LYS A 233 -2.36 0.68 -3.91
N THR A 234 -3.32 0.48 -4.82
CA THR A 234 -4.72 0.23 -4.50
C THR A 234 -5.02 -1.26 -4.32
N GLY A 235 -6.09 -1.56 -3.58
CA GLY A 235 -6.69 -2.88 -3.50
C GLY A 235 -8.20 -2.78 -3.48
N SER A 236 -8.91 -3.59 -4.27
CA SER A 236 -10.37 -3.54 -4.36
C SER A 236 -10.92 -4.95 -4.63
N SER A 237 -12.04 -5.28 -3.99
CA SER A 237 -12.81 -6.49 -4.26
C SER A 237 -14.04 -6.20 -5.10
N ASP A 238 -14.64 -7.26 -5.64
CA ASP A 238 -16.03 -7.22 -6.07
C ASP A 238 -16.98 -7.16 -4.86
N ARG A 239 -18.27 -6.95 -5.12
CA ARG A 239 -19.32 -7.01 -4.09
C ARG A 239 -19.86 -8.42 -3.97
N ASN A 240 -20.14 -8.83 -2.75
CA ASN A 240 -20.82 -10.09 -2.50
C ASN A 240 -22.32 -9.99 -2.84
N LEU A 241 -23.04 -11.11 -2.72
CA LEU A 241 -24.48 -11.19 -3.02
C LEU A 241 -25.36 -10.27 -2.15
N LYS A 242 -24.84 -9.75 -1.04
CA LYS A 242 -25.53 -8.77 -0.17
C LYS A 242 -25.16 -7.32 -0.53
N GLY A 243 -24.42 -7.10 -1.61
CA GLY A 243 -23.94 -5.78 -2.00
C GLY A 243 -22.79 -5.22 -1.17
N VAL A 244 -22.21 -6.03 -0.26
CA VAL A 244 -21.10 -5.61 0.60
C VAL A 244 -19.78 -5.82 -0.14
N LYS A 245 -18.94 -4.80 -0.14
CA LYS A 245 -17.58 -4.81 -0.66
C LYS A 245 -16.63 -5.22 0.46
N MET A 246 -15.87 -6.30 0.24
CA MET A 246 -14.94 -6.82 1.25
C MET A 246 -13.88 -5.79 1.60
N ALA A 247 -13.26 -5.18 0.58
CA ALA A 247 -12.30 -4.11 0.80
C ALA A 247 -12.21 -3.16 -0.39
N ASP A 248 -11.87 -1.90 -0.09
CA ASP A 248 -11.52 -0.86 -1.05
C ASP A 248 -10.44 0.03 -0.43
N ASN A 249 -9.19 -0.24 -0.77
CA ASN A 249 -8.01 0.23 -0.07
C ASN A 249 -7.13 1.12 -0.93
N ASP A 250 -6.34 1.97 -0.27
CA ASP A 250 -5.20 2.63 -0.90
C ASP A 250 -4.10 2.90 0.16
N ALA A 251 -2.84 2.67 -0.21
CA ALA A 251 -1.70 2.92 0.65
C ALA A 251 -0.49 3.41 -0.17
N GLY A 252 0.24 4.39 0.36
CA GLY A 252 1.35 4.97 -0.38
C GLY A 252 2.14 6.03 0.38
N VAL A 253 3.06 6.64 -0.34
CA VAL A 253 3.83 7.81 0.08
C VAL A 253 3.29 9.05 -0.63
N VAL A 254 3.12 10.12 0.13
CA VAL A 254 2.74 11.45 -0.37
C VAL A 254 3.94 12.38 -0.19
N ILE A 255 4.39 12.96 -1.30
CA ILE A 255 5.50 13.92 -1.33
C ILE A 255 4.91 15.29 -1.66
N MET A 256 4.95 16.18 -0.68
CA MET A 256 4.40 17.53 -0.78
C MET A 256 5.35 18.46 -1.54
N PRO A 257 4.86 19.55 -2.12
CA PRO A 257 5.73 20.61 -2.61
C PRO A 257 6.70 21.09 -1.51
N GLY A 258 7.99 21.14 -1.85
CA GLY A 258 9.05 21.44 -0.87
C GLY A 258 9.74 20.20 -0.27
N GLY A 259 9.29 18.99 -0.64
CA GLY A 259 9.99 17.74 -0.33
C GLY A 259 9.59 17.07 0.99
N LYS A 260 8.73 17.68 1.81
CA LYS A 260 8.15 17.05 3.00
C LYS A 260 7.31 15.85 2.57
N LYS A 261 7.43 14.73 3.27
CA LYS A 261 6.72 13.50 2.92
C LYS A 261 6.09 12.83 4.14
N TYR A 262 5.06 12.03 3.85
CA TYR A 262 4.43 11.14 4.82
C TYR A 262 3.94 9.86 4.13
N TYR A 263 3.78 8.81 4.91
CA TYR A 263 3.26 7.51 4.49
C TYR A 263 1.84 7.38 5.04
N ILE A 264 0.92 6.91 4.20
CA ILE A 264 -0.49 6.81 4.55
C ILE A 264 -1.07 5.48 4.07
N ALA A 265 -1.88 4.85 4.91
CA ALA A 265 -2.74 3.73 4.56
C ALA A 265 -4.18 4.05 4.97
N VAL A 266 -5.11 3.94 4.04
CA VAL A 266 -6.55 4.04 4.30
C VAL A 266 -7.19 2.75 3.79
N PHE A 267 -7.66 1.94 4.70
CA PHE A 267 -8.29 0.65 4.44
C PHE A 267 -9.78 0.74 4.76
N VAL A 268 -10.61 0.51 3.76
CA VAL A 268 -12.07 0.46 3.88
C VAL A 268 -12.50 -1.00 3.73
N THR A 269 -13.15 -1.56 4.74
CA THR A 269 -13.58 -2.97 4.73
C THR A 269 -15.05 -3.11 5.09
N ASP A 270 -15.66 -4.22 4.61
CA ASP A 270 -17.06 -4.58 4.85
C ASP A 270 -18.04 -3.42 4.56
N SER A 271 -17.81 -2.77 3.41
CA SER A 271 -18.53 -1.56 3.03
C SER A 271 -19.80 -1.85 2.26
N SER A 272 -20.91 -1.24 2.70
CA SER A 272 -22.17 -1.13 1.95
C SER A 272 -22.33 0.21 1.25
N GLU A 273 -21.31 1.08 1.28
CA GLU A 273 -21.26 2.32 0.51
C GLU A 273 -21.00 2.04 -0.97
N THR A 274 -21.28 2.99 -1.87
CA THR A 274 -20.94 2.87 -3.28
C THR A 274 -19.42 2.88 -3.49
N ASP A 275 -18.95 2.53 -4.70
CA ASP A 275 -17.52 2.57 -5.02
C ASP A 275 -17.00 4.01 -5.05
N GLU A 276 -17.84 4.96 -5.50
CA GLU A 276 -17.57 6.38 -5.48
C GLU A 276 -17.43 6.90 -4.04
N GLU A 277 -18.32 6.46 -3.13
CA GLU A 277 -18.28 6.87 -1.72
C GLU A 277 -17.06 6.28 -1.01
N ASN A 278 -16.69 5.02 -1.29
CA ASN A 278 -15.47 4.42 -0.75
C ASN A 278 -14.22 5.19 -1.21
N ALA A 279 -14.15 5.55 -2.49
CA ALA A 279 -13.07 6.36 -3.01
C ALA A 279 -13.05 7.77 -2.38
N ALA A 280 -14.23 8.38 -2.20
CA ALA A 280 -14.37 9.68 -1.54
C ALA A 280 -13.92 9.63 -0.07
N ILE A 281 -14.23 8.56 0.67
CA ILE A 281 -13.74 8.35 2.04
C ILE A 281 -12.21 8.41 2.04
N ILE A 282 -11.54 7.67 1.17
CA ILE A 282 -10.09 7.64 1.06
C ILE A 282 -9.54 9.03 0.70
N ALA A 283 -10.13 9.69 -0.30
CA ALA A 283 -9.68 11.00 -0.77
C ALA A 283 -9.83 12.09 0.29
N HIS A 284 -10.96 12.13 1.00
CA HIS A 284 -11.19 13.11 2.08
C HIS A 284 -10.25 12.92 3.26
N ILE A 285 -9.99 11.67 3.68
CA ILE A 285 -9.02 11.36 4.73
C ILE A 285 -7.61 11.80 4.28
N SER A 286 -7.21 11.45 3.06
CA SER A 286 -5.93 11.88 2.49
C SER A 286 -5.80 13.42 2.49
N ARG A 287 -6.87 14.13 2.14
CA ARG A 287 -6.89 15.60 2.17
C ARG A 287 -6.79 16.18 3.57
N MET A 288 -7.52 15.64 4.56
CA MET A 288 -7.42 16.06 5.97
C MET A 288 -6.00 15.91 6.49
N VAL A 289 -5.35 14.78 6.19
CA VAL A 289 -3.96 14.51 6.56
C VAL A 289 -3.02 15.52 5.90
N TYR A 290 -3.18 15.75 4.59
CA TYR A 290 -2.36 16.72 3.84
C TYR A 290 -2.43 18.11 4.44
N ASP A 291 -3.64 18.58 4.79
CA ASP A 291 -3.84 19.92 5.35
C ASP A 291 -3.27 20.05 6.78
N GLU A 292 -3.18 18.96 7.53
CA GLU A 292 -2.62 18.95 8.89
C GLU A 292 -1.09 18.83 8.88
N VAL A 293 -0.54 18.03 7.95
CA VAL A 293 0.91 17.80 7.84
C VAL A 293 1.63 18.94 7.12
N LYS A 294 0.91 19.80 6.40
CA LYS A 294 1.42 20.93 5.58
C LYS A 294 2.33 21.96 6.30
#